data_884fe8cbe9301466725e1dc4a0955ebf
#
_entry.id   884fe8cbe9301466725e1dc4a0955ebf
#
_cell.length_a   1.000
_cell.length_b   1.000
_cell.length_c   1.000
_cell.angle_alpha   90.00
_cell.angle_beta   90.00
_cell.angle_gamma   90.00
#
_symmetry.space_group_name_H-M   'P 1'
#
loop_
_entity.id
_entity.type
_entity.pdbx_description
1 polymer ?
#
loop_
_entity_poly.entity_id
_entity_poly.type
_entity_poly.pdbx_seq_one_letter_code
_entity_poly.pdbx_strand_id
1 'polypeptide(L)'
;MQEVLEKKSIKNIDFNCDLAQAYGVYKNIQEYELLDYVSSVNVSCGFHAGDPVTIKEAMLRAKEKNVAIGAHIGFNDIQGFGYRPVELKEDELEALVVYQVGAIMSFAKAYGL
;
A
#
# COMPACT_ATOMS: atom_id res chain seq x y z
N MET A 1 -9.28 15.86 35.27
CA MET A 1 -9.99 14.56 35.37
C MET A 1 -11.04 14.37 34.28
N GLN A 2 -12.00 15.26 34.16
CA GLN A 2 -13.03 15.18 33.09
C GLN A 2 -12.45 15.27 31.69
N GLU A 3 -11.49 16.15 31.46
CA GLU A 3 -10.79 16.28 30.18
C GLU A 3 -10.06 14.99 29.77
N VAL A 4 -9.45 14.29 30.75
CA VAL A 4 -8.80 13.00 30.51
C VAL A 4 -9.83 11.91 30.17
N LEU A 5 -10.98 11.93 30.82
CA LEU A 5 -12.08 10.98 30.54
C LEU A 5 -12.68 11.22 29.16
N GLU A 6 -12.84 12.47 28.74
CA GLU A 6 -13.31 12.84 27.40
C GLU A 6 -12.35 12.35 26.32
N LYS A 7 -11.03 12.51 26.50
CA LYS A 7 -10.02 11.99 25.58
C LYS A 7 -10.06 10.47 25.49
N LYS A 8 -10.30 9.76 26.61
CA LYS A 8 -10.42 8.31 26.64
C LYS A 8 -11.69 7.80 25.97
N SER A 9 -12.75 8.62 25.89
CA SER A 9 -14.01 8.26 25.24
C SER A 9 -13.94 8.42 23.70
N ILE A 10 -12.98 9.19 23.19
CA ILE A 10 -12.78 9.37 21.75
C ILE A 10 -12.03 8.15 21.23
N LYS A 11 -12.70 7.42 20.32
CA LYS A 11 -12.13 6.25 19.64
C LYS A 11 -12.18 6.49 18.15
N ASN A 12 -11.08 6.17 17.48
CA ASN A 12 -10.99 6.24 16.03
C ASN A 12 -10.87 4.83 15.46
N ILE A 13 -11.42 4.65 14.28
CA ILE A 13 -11.28 3.42 13.51
C ILE A 13 -10.45 3.74 12.28
N ASP A 14 -9.43 2.92 12.03
CA ASP A 14 -8.67 2.96 10.78
C ASP A 14 -9.33 2.01 9.79
N PHE A 15 -9.99 2.59 8.77
CA PHE A 15 -10.45 1.84 7.61
C PHE A 15 -9.33 1.77 6.60
N ASN A 16 -8.98 0.56 6.20
CA ASN A 16 -7.86 0.28 5.32
C ASN A 16 -8.32 -0.51 4.10
N CYS A 17 -7.68 -0.26 2.97
CA CYS A 17 -7.84 -1.10 1.77
C CYS A 17 -6.52 -1.22 1.02
N ASP A 18 -6.45 -2.20 0.13
CA ASP A 18 -5.34 -2.36 -0.79
C ASP A 18 -5.52 -1.45 -2.01
N LEU A 19 -4.42 -0.99 -2.58
CA LEU A 19 -4.38 -0.07 -3.70
C LEU A 19 -3.25 -0.44 -4.65
N ALA A 20 -3.32 0.06 -5.88
CA ALA A 20 -2.36 -0.21 -6.94
C ALA A 20 -2.32 -1.70 -7.35
N GLN A 21 -3.47 -2.34 -7.40
CA GLN A 21 -3.61 -3.75 -7.77
C GLN A 21 -3.75 -3.98 -9.28
N ALA A 22 -3.43 -2.98 -10.09
CA ALA A 22 -3.33 -3.06 -11.55
C ALA A 22 -1.91 -3.45 -11.97
N TYR A 23 -1.73 -3.71 -13.25
CA TYR A 23 -0.41 -3.98 -13.82
C TYR A 23 -0.36 -3.58 -15.29
N GLY A 24 0.51 -2.63 -15.62
CA GLY A 24 0.70 -2.14 -16.98
C GLY A 24 -0.59 -1.56 -17.57
N VAL A 25 -1.00 -2.09 -18.71
CA VAL A 25 -2.21 -1.63 -19.40
C VAL A 25 -3.51 -2.13 -18.76
N TYR A 26 -3.43 -3.10 -17.87
CA TYR A 26 -4.60 -3.63 -17.15
C TYR A 26 -4.87 -2.77 -15.93
N LYS A 27 -5.71 -1.76 -16.12
CA LYS A 27 -6.02 -0.75 -15.11
C LYS A 27 -7.19 -1.18 -14.23
N ASN A 28 -7.16 -0.70 -12.98
CA ASN A 28 -8.27 -0.84 -12.03
C ASN A 28 -8.58 0.55 -11.44
N ILE A 29 -9.16 1.41 -12.25
CA ILE A 29 -9.42 2.81 -11.89
C ILE A 29 -10.44 2.90 -10.75
N GLN A 30 -11.37 1.95 -10.67
CA GLN A 30 -12.44 1.95 -9.67
C GLN A 30 -11.92 1.81 -8.23
N GLU A 31 -10.74 1.22 -8.02
CA GLU A 31 -10.17 1.12 -6.67
C GLU A 31 -9.91 2.48 -6.03
N TYR A 32 -9.68 3.52 -6.83
CA TYR A 32 -9.43 4.87 -6.33
C TYR A 32 -10.66 5.52 -5.69
N GLU A 33 -11.84 5.05 -5.98
CA GLU A 33 -13.08 5.51 -5.33
C GLU A 33 -13.06 5.20 -3.83
N LEU A 34 -12.35 4.17 -3.41
CA LEU A 34 -12.21 3.79 -2.00
C LEU A 34 -11.47 4.83 -1.18
N LEU A 35 -10.65 5.67 -1.81
CA LEU A 35 -9.89 6.72 -1.12
C LEU A 35 -10.78 7.74 -0.40
N ASP A 36 -12.03 7.89 -0.82
CA ASP A 36 -12.98 8.76 -0.15
C ASP A 36 -13.51 8.19 1.18
N TYR A 37 -13.28 6.90 1.43
CA TYR A 37 -13.88 6.16 2.56
C TYR A 37 -12.87 5.57 3.53
N VAL A 38 -11.58 5.59 3.18
CA VAL A 38 -10.53 4.94 4.00
C VAL A 38 -9.59 5.97 4.61
N SER A 39 -8.96 5.60 5.72
CA SER A 39 -7.94 6.40 6.40
C SER A 39 -6.53 5.95 6.06
N SER A 40 -6.36 4.73 5.57
CA SER A 40 -5.08 4.20 5.14
C SER A 40 -5.21 3.23 3.98
N VAL A 41 -4.13 3.07 3.22
CA VAL A 41 -4.04 2.14 2.10
C VAL A 41 -2.73 1.37 2.14
N ASN A 42 -2.76 0.14 1.60
CA ASN A 42 -1.58 -0.66 1.37
C ASN A 42 -1.30 -0.68 -0.13
N VAL A 43 -0.23 -0.05 -0.55
CA VAL A 43 0.12 0.10 -1.97
C VAL A 43 0.96 -1.08 -2.42
N SER A 44 0.51 -1.78 -3.46
CA SER A 44 1.26 -2.88 -4.08
C SER A 44 2.63 -2.42 -4.55
N CYS A 45 3.62 -3.29 -4.42
CA CYS A 45 5.03 -2.93 -4.60
C CYS A 45 5.65 -3.48 -5.89
N GLY A 46 4.84 -3.98 -6.81
CA GLY A 46 5.28 -4.41 -8.13
C GLY A 46 5.61 -5.89 -8.26
N PHE A 47 5.59 -6.68 -7.19
CA PHE A 47 5.91 -8.09 -7.22
C PHE A 47 4.68 -8.98 -7.42
N HIS A 48 3.62 -8.76 -6.66
CA HIS A 48 2.37 -9.48 -6.86
C HIS A 48 1.36 -8.68 -7.71
N ALA A 49 1.48 -7.37 -7.69
CA ALA A 49 0.66 -6.43 -8.46
C ALA A 49 1.36 -5.07 -8.47
N GLY A 50 0.88 -4.16 -9.30
CA GLY A 50 1.45 -2.83 -9.43
C GLY A 50 2.65 -2.79 -10.38
N ASP A 51 2.94 -1.61 -10.84
CA ASP A 51 4.11 -1.26 -11.65
C ASP A 51 4.52 0.18 -11.28
N PRO A 52 5.69 0.65 -11.72
CA PRO A 52 6.18 1.97 -11.29
C PRO A 52 5.18 3.11 -11.54
N VAL A 53 4.49 3.11 -12.67
CA VAL A 53 3.52 4.17 -13.00
C VAL A 53 2.25 4.05 -12.16
N THR A 54 1.72 2.85 -12.01
CA THR A 54 0.55 2.57 -11.18
C THR A 54 0.80 2.91 -9.71
N ILE A 55 1.97 2.56 -9.19
CA ILE A 55 2.37 2.89 -7.82
C ILE A 55 2.44 4.41 -7.63
N LYS A 56 3.11 5.10 -8.55
CA LYS A 56 3.18 6.56 -8.52
C LYS A 56 1.79 7.20 -8.48
N GLU A 57 0.91 6.79 -9.36
CA GLU A 57 -0.46 7.32 -9.43
C GLU A 57 -1.21 7.08 -8.14
N ALA A 58 -1.18 5.85 -7.62
CA ALA A 58 -1.84 5.49 -6.37
C ALA A 58 -1.36 6.34 -5.20
N MET A 59 -0.05 6.53 -5.09
CA MET A 59 0.54 7.32 -4.00
C MET A 59 0.18 8.80 -4.09
N LEU A 60 0.18 9.37 -5.29
CA LEU A 60 -0.22 10.78 -5.49
C LEU A 60 -1.71 10.99 -5.17
N ARG A 61 -2.57 10.05 -5.56
CA ARG A 61 -4.00 10.10 -5.24
C ARG A 61 -4.25 9.97 -3.73
N ALA A 62 -3.53 9.06 -3.07
CA ALA A 62 -3.62 8.91 -1.61
C ALA A 62 -3.16 10.19 -0.89
N LYS A 63 -2.09 10.81 -1.36
CA LYS A 63 -1.61 12.09 -0.83
C LYS A 63 -2.68 13.17 -0.97
N GLU A 64 -3.27 13.31 -2.14
CA GLU A 64 -4.33 14.31 -2.42
C GLU A 64 -5.51 14.16 -1.46
N LYS A 65 -5.87 12.93 -1.12
CA LYS A 65 -6.94 12.60 -0.18
C LYS A 65 -6.50 12.57 1.28
N ASN A 66 -5.24 12.85 1.56
CA ASN A 66 -4.67 12.80 2.90
C ASN A 66 -4.84 11.42 3.58
N VAL A 67 -4.67 10.37 2.81
CA VAL A 67 -4.76 8.97 3.26
C VAL A 67 -3.35 8.44 3.56
N ALA A 68 -3.18 7.79 4.71
CA ALA A 68 -1.91 7.19 5.11
C ALA A 68 -1.54 6.00 4.20
N ILE A 69 -0.25 5.81 3.97
CA ILE A 69 0.25 4.83 3.02
C ILE A 69 1.14 3.80 3.71
N GLY A 70 0.88 2.53 3.45
CA GLY A 70 1.73 1.41 3.79
C GLY A 70 2.14 0.62 2.55
N ALA A 71 3.14 -0.22 2.69
CA ALA A 71 3.60 -1.11 1.64
C ALA A 71 2.84 -2.44 1.67
N HIS A 72 2.26 -2.82 0.54
CA HIS A 72 1.65 -4.12 0.34
C HIS A 72 2.66 -5.02 -0.38
N ILE A 73 3.47 -5.72 0.37
CA ILE A 73 4.48 -6.64 -0.16
C ILE A 73 3.84 -7.96 -0.58
N GLY A 74 4.50 -8.67 -1.49
CA GLY A 74 4.06 -9.98 -1.93
C GLY A 74 5.20 -10.76 -2.59
N PHE A 75 4.95 -12.01 -2.88
CA PHE A 75 5.86 -12.82 -3.70
C PHE A 75 5.89 -12.30 -5.13
N ASN A 76 7.00 -12.51 -5.82
CA ASN A 76 7.14 -12.15 -7.22
C ASN A 76 6.31 -13.10 -8.10
N ASP A 77 5.03 -12.85 -8.15
CA ASP A 77 4.03 -13.69 -8.79
C ASP A 77 2.83 -12.85 -9.25
N ILE A 78 3.01 -12.12 -10.32
CA ILE A 78 1.94 -11.28 -10.91
C ILE A 78 0.76 -12.16 -11.34
N GLN A 79 1.04 -13.27 -12.00
CA GLN A 79 -0.01 -14.13 -12.55
C GLN A 79 -0.89 -14.73 -11.45
N GLY A 80 -0.30 -15.12 -10.32
CA GLY A 80 -1.02 -15.68 -9.18
C GLY A 80 -1.41 -14.65 -8.13
N PHE A 81 -1.18 -13.36 -8.39
CA PHE A 81 -1.46 -12.28 -7.44
C PHE A 81 -0.77 -12.46 -6.08
N GLY A 82 0.38 -13.15 -6.08
CA GLY A 82 1.14 -13.43 -4.87
C GLY A 82 0.59 -14.55 -3.99
N TYR A 83 -0.50 -15.20 -4.39
CA TYR A 83 -1.12 -16.26 -3.59
C TYR A 83 -0.50 -17.64 -3.78
N ARG A 84 0.27 -17.84 -4.84
CA ARG A 84 0.90 -19.15 -5.07
C ARG A 84 2.09 -19.33 -4.14
N PRO A 85 2.27 -20.52 -3.55
CA PRO A 85 3.42 -20.80 -2.69
C PRO A 85 4.74 -20.62 -3.45
N VAL A 86 5.69 -19.93 -2.82
CA VAL A 86 7.05 -19.76 -3.34
C VAL A 86 8.02 -20.16 -2.24
N GLU A 87 8.92 -21.10 -2.54
CA GLU A 87 9.98 -21.48 -1.63
C GLU A 87 11.16 -20.51 -1.78
N LEU A 88 11.52 -19.86 -0.68
CA LEU A 88 12.65 -18.94 -0.60
C LEU A 88 13.50 -19.26 0.61
N LYS A 89 14.79 -19.03 0.48
CA LYS A 89 15.69 -19.02 1.62
C LYS A 89 15.40 -17.79 2.48
N GLU A 90 15.81 -17.83 3.74
CA GLU A 90 15.56 -16.74 4.68
C GLU A 90 16.16 -15.42 4.19
N ASP A 91 17.38 -15.44 3.68
CA ASP A 91 18.05 -14.24 3.14
C ASP A 91 17.37 -13.71 1.86
N GLU A 92 16.86 -14.59 1.03
CA GLU A 92 16.08 -14.23 -0.16
C GLU A 92 14.75 -13.55 0.25
N LEU A 93 14.08 -14.10 1.26
CA LEU A 93 12.84 -13.55 1.78
C LEU A 93 13.06 -12.15 2.38
N GLU A 94 14.11 -12.00 3.19
CA GLU A 94 14.49 -10.70 3.77
C GLU A 94 14.75 -9.66 2.66
N ALA A 95 15.54 -10.03 1.66
CA ALA A 95 15.85 -9.14 0.55
C ALA A 95 14.59 -8.73 -0.24
N LEU A 96 13.66 -9.66 -0.44
CA LEU A 96 12.39 -9.40 -1.10
C LEU A 96 11.53 -8.38 -0.34
N VAL A 97 11.49 -8.50 0.98
CA VAL A 97 10.76 -7.55 1.85
C VAL A 97 11.40 -6.18 1.79
N VAL A 98 12.72 -6.11 1.99
CA VAL A 98 13.47 -4.84 1.98
C VAL A 98 13.34 -4.12 0.65
N TYR A 99 13.44 -4.86 -0.45
CA TYR A 99 13.30 -4.28 -1.79
C TYR A 99 11.93 -3.62 -2.00
N GLN A 100 10.87 -4.30 -1.63
CA GLN A 100 9.50 -3.81 -1.81
C GLN A 100 9.17 -2.63 -0.90
N VAL A 101 9.53 -2.71 0.37
CA VAL A 101 9.35 -1.59 1.32
C VAL A 101 10.18 -0.39 0.86
N GLY A 102 11.42 -0.62 0.41
CA GLY A 102 12.28 0.41 -0.11
C GLY A 102 11.70 1.12 -1.33
N ALA A 103 11.02 0.39 -2.21
CA ALA A 103 10.34 0.98 -3.37
C ALA A 103 9.28 2.00 -2.92
N ILE A 104 8.40 1.62 -2.00
CA ILE A 104 7.35 2.53 -1.50
C ILE A 104 7.97 3.72 -0.75
N MET A 105 8.97 3.50 0.08
CA MET A 105 9.67 4.57 0.79
C MET A 105 10.31 5.58 -0.17
N SER A 106 10.88 5.11 -1.27
CA SER A 106 11.48 5.97 -2.28
C SER A 106 10.47 6.87 -2.96
N PHE A 107 9.31 6.32 -3.34
CA PHE A 107 8.20 7.10 -3.88
C PHE A 107 7.68 8.12 -2.84
N ALA A 108 7.51 7.69 -1.60
CA ALA A 108 7.05 8.57 -0.52
C ALA A 108 7.99 9.76 -0.36
N LYS A 109 9.30 9.51 -0.31
CA LYS A 109 10.31 10.55 -0.19
C LYS A 109 10.31 11.49 -1.40
N ALA A 110 10.21 10.94 -2.62
CA ALA A 110 10.23 11.73 -3.84
C ALA A 110 9.03 12.68 -3.94
N TYR A 111 7.88 12.31 -3.41
CA TYR A 111 6.65 13.09 -3.51
C TYR A 111 6.20 13.76 -2.22
N GLY A 112 7.05 13.77 -1.20
CA GLY A 112 6.79 14.50 0.05
C GLY A 112 5.69 13.88 0.92
N LEU A 113 5.74 12.55 1.00
CA LEU A 113 4.79 11.77 1.81
C LEU A 113 5.40 11.38 3.16
#